data_2542ac9bcae31223bba6349237671f56
#
_entry.id   2542ac9bcae31223bba6349237671f56
#
_cell.length_a   1.000
_cell.length_b   1.000
_cell.length_c   1.000
_cell.angle_alpha   90.00
_cell.angle_beta   90.00
_cell.angle_gamma   90.00
#
_symmetry.space_group_name_H-M   'P 1'
#
loop_
_entity.id
_entity.type
_entity.pdbx_description
1 polymer ?
#
loop_
_entity_poly.entity_id
_entity_poly.type
_entity_poly.pdbx_seq_one_letter_code
_entity_poly.pdbx_strand_id
1 'polypeptide(L)'
;MRLSNEPYLILNIFFAGVIIMIITYSGIFSPDQNNYPVVCIHEKITGEQCFSCGLSHSFSLIVRGRIQEAYEWNSYGMRVFLFFLSQLILRIAFSVYYLKNASARKHLIIIDSIGSGLIFLITFWPFLKNIVDGLIAQIYS
;
A
#
# COMPACT_ATOMS: atom_id res chain seq x y z
N MET A 1 28.53 12.86 3.26
CA MET A 1 27.97 11.60 2.80
C MET A 1 27.18 11.86 1.52
N ARG A 2 27.57 11.34 0.35
CA ARG A 2 26.78 11.56 -0.90
C ARG A 2 25.66 10.53 -0.92
N LEU A 3 24.41 10.99 -0.90
CA LEU A 3 23.20 10.13 -1.01
C LEU A 3 23.28 9.16 -2.21
N SER A 4 23.93 9.58 -3.31
CA SER A 4 24.07 8.77 -4.52
C SER A 4 24.82 7.43 -4.33
N ASN A 5 25.53 7.24 -3.23
CA ASN A 5 26.31 6.02 -2.96
C ASN A 5 25.61 5.07 -1.99
N GLU A 6 24.38 5.36 -1.58
CA GLU A 6 23.64 4.59 -0.59
C GLU A 6 22.29 4.11 -1.18
N PRO A 7 22.30 3.01 -1.95
CA PRO A 7 21.11 2.55 -2.67
C PRO A 7 19.92 2.25 -1.76
N TYR A 8 20.18 1.80 -0.55
CA TYR A 8 19.12 1.55 0.44
C TYR A 8 18.36 2.83 0.82
N LEU A 9 19.06 3.94 1.04
CA LEU A 9 18.42 5.23 1.34
C LEU A 9 17.63 5.76 0.15
N ILE A 10 18.17 5.63 -1.06
CA ILE A 10 17.48 6.04 -2.29
C ILE A 10 16.16 5.30 -2.42
N LEU A 11 16.16 3.98 -2.25
CA LEU A 11 14.94 3.16 -2.29
C LEU A 11 13.93 3.56 -1.22
N ASN A 12 14.38 3.79 0.01
CA ASN A 12 13.49 4.20 1.09
C ASN A 12 12.86 5.57 0.85
N ILE A 13 13.62 6.53 0.36
CA ILE A 13 13.13 7.88 0.00
C ILE A 13 12.14 7.78 -1.15
N PHE A 14 12.44 6.98 -2.16
CA PHE A 14 11.56 6.75 -3.30
C PHE A 14 10.21 6.16 -2.84
N PHE A 15 10.23 5.07 -2.07
CA PHE A 15 8.99 4.45 -1.57
C PHE A 15 8.21 5.37 -0.62
N ALA A 16 8.90 6.10 0.27
CA ALA A 16 8.25 7.09 1.12
C ALA A 16 7.56 8.18 0.27
N GLY A 17 8.23 8.67 -0.78
CA GLY A 17 7.68 9.66 -1.71
C GLY A 17 6.44 9.15 -2.43
N VAL A 18 6.46 7.92 -2.93
CA VAL A 18 5.30 7.27 -3.57
C VAL A 18 4.13 7.17 -2.59
N ILE A 19 4.37 6.72 -1.35
CA ILE A 19 3.31 6.58 -0.35
C ILE A 19 2.71 7.95 0.01
N ILE A 20 3.55 8.96 0.22
CA ILE A 20 3.10 10.34 0.48
C ILE A 20 2.24 10.84 -0.68
N MET A 21 2.63 10.58 -1.91
CA MET A 21 1.86 10.97 -3.10
C MET A 21 0.50 10.29 -3.14
N ILE A 22 0.40 8.99 -2.80
CA ILE A 22 -0.87 8.25 -2.71
C ILE A 22 -1.78 8.87 -1.64
N ILE A 23 -1.26 9.14 -0.45
CA ILE A 23 -2.03 9.73 0.66
C ILE A 23 -2.49 11.15 0.31
N THR A 24 -1.60 11.95 -0.29
CA THR A 24 -1.92 13.32 -0.72
C THR A 24 -2.99 13.32 -1.81
N TYR A 25 -2.85 12.45 -2.82
CA TYR A 25 -3.87 12.25 -3.85
C TYR A 25 -5.23 11.93 -3.23
N SER A 26 -5.27 10.98 -2.29
CA SER A 26 -6.50 10.61 -1.58
C SER A 26 -7.10 11.76 -0.76
N GLY A 27 -6.28 12.67 -0.26
CA GLY A 27 -6.72 13.89 0.43
C GLY A 27 -7.29 14.96 -0.49
N ILE A 28 -6.77 15.08 -1.71
CA ILE A 28 -7.19 16.12 -2.68
C ILE A 28 -8.51 15.74 -3.34
N PHE A 29 -8.66 14.51 -3.81
CA PHE A 29 -9.86 14.07 -4.52
C PHE A 29 -10.98 13.72 -3.55
N SER A 30 -12.15 14.40 -3.73
CA SER A 30 -13.33 14.16 -2.89
C SER A 30 -14.04 12.88 -3.30
N PRO A 31 -14.42 12.02 -2.35
CA PRO A 31 -15.19 10.82 -2.64
C PRO A 31 -16.61 11.13 -3.13
N ASP A 32 -17.12 12.33 -2.83
CA ASP A 32 -18.52 12.72 -3.11
C ASP A 32 -18.73 13.22 -4.55
N GLN A 33 -17.65 13.44 -5.31
CA GLN A 33 -17.73 14.09 -6.64
C GLN A 33 -17.48 13.18 -7.84
N ASN A 34 -17.38 11.91 -7.73
CA ASN A 34 -17.10 10.98 -8.86
C ASN A 34 -15.98 11.47 -9.84
N ASN A 35 -15.10 12.36 -9.36
CA ASN A 35 -14.04 13.01 -10.14
C ASN A 35 -12.73 12.21 -10.14
N TYR A 36 -12.81 10.91 -9.86
CA TYR A 36 -11.64 10.07 -9.90
C TYR A 36 -11.23 9.82 -11.36
N PRO A 37 -10.02 10.21 -11.76
CA PRO A 37 -9.53 9.98 -13.12
C PRO A 37 -9.27 8.49 -13.42
N VAL A 38 -9.27 7.65 -12.39
CA VAL A 38 -9.00 6.21 -12.50
C VAL A 38 -10.33 5.45 -12.41
N VAL A 39 -10.84 5.05 -13.56
CA VAL A 39 -12.03 4.17 -13.65
C VAL A 39 -11.56 2.72 -13.61
N CYS A 40 -12.27 1.87 -12.88
CA CYS A 40 -11.96 0.43 -12.84
C CYS A 40 -12.17 -0.20 -14.22
N ILE A 41 -11.07 -0.55 -14.89
CA ILE A 41 -11.10 -1.17 -16.22
C ILE A 41 -11.77 -2.55 -16.17
N HIS A 42 -11.57 -3.30 -15.08
CA HIS A 42 -12.16 -4.62 -14.90
C HIS A 42 -13.70 -4.53 -14.86
N GLU A 43 -14.26 -3.62 -14.08
CA GLU A 43 -15.71 -3.40 -14.01
C GLU A 43 -16.32 -2.97 -15.34
N LYS A 44 -15.57 -2.17 -16.14
CA LYS A 44 -16.01 -1.80 -17.48
C LYS A 44 -16.07 -2.97 -18.48
N ILE A 45 -15.19 -3.95 -18.34
CA ILE A 45 -15.08 -5.08 -19.28
C ILE A 45 -15.95 -6.24 -18.85
N THR A 46 -15.98 -6.57 -17.55
CA THR A 46 -16.66 -7.77 -17.03
C THR A 46 -18.03 -7.48 -16.40
N GLY A 47 -18.29 -6.21 -16.03
CA GLY A 47 -19.48 -5.85 -15.26
C GLY A 47 -19.41 -6.24 -13.78
N GLU A 48 -18.33 -6.89 -13.33
CA GLU A 48 -18.15 -7.36 -11.96
C GLU A 48 -17.16 -6.46 -11.20
N GLN A 49 -17.47 -6.17 -9.94
CA GLN A 49 -16.56 -5.41 -9.07
C GLN A 49 -15.37 -6.27 -8.67
N CYS A 50 -14.16 -5.79 -8.95
CA CYS A 50 -12.93 -6.42 -8.49
C CYS A 50 -12.56 -5.99 -7.05
N PHE A 51 -11.66 -6.73 -6.39
CA PHE A 51 -11.19 -6.44 -5.02
C PHE A 51 -10.58 -5.05 -4.84
N SER A 52 -10.08 -4.43 -5.90
CA SER A 52 -9.49 -3.10 -5.87
C SER A 52 -10.49 -1.99 -6.20
N CYS A 53 -11.72 -2.33 -6.63
CA CYS A 53 -12.75 -1.35 -6.92
C CYS A 53 -13.14 -0.60 -5.65
N GLY A 54 -13.27 0.73 -5.75
CA GLY A 54 -13.58 1.59 -4.61
C GLY A 54 -12.42 1.85 -3.63
N LEU A 55 -11.22 1.31 -3.88
CA LEU A 55 -10.08 1.51 -2.98
C LEU A 55 -9.69 2.99 -2.87
N SER A 56 -9.69 3.73 -3.99
CA SER A 56 -9.41 5.17 -4.00
C SER A 56 -10.46 5.98 -3.23
N HIS A 57 -11.75 5.61 -3.35
CA HIS A 57 -12.83 6.21 -2.56
C HIS A 57 -12.64 5.92 -1.07
N SER A 58 -12.39 4.65 -0.72
CA SER A 58 -12.13 4.23 0.65
C SER A 58 -10.95 5.01 1.26
N PHE A 59 -9.84 5.16 0.56
CA PHE A 59 -8.69 5.95 1.03
C PHE A 59 -9.05 7.41 1.26
N SER A 60 -9.79 8.02 0.34
CA SER A 60 -10.24 9.40 0.47
C SER A 60 -11.15 9.61 1.69
N LEU A 61 -12.03 8.67 1.98
CA LEU A 61 -12.90 8.66 3.15
C LEU A 61 -12.11 8.45 4.45
N ILE A 62 -11.11 7.52 4.45
CA ILE A 62 -10.25 7.26 5.60
C ILE A 62 -9.48 8.52 6.00
N VAL A 63 -8.86 9.21 5.03
CA VAL A 63 -8.11 10.46 5.29
C VAL A 63 -9.01 11.55 5.88
N ARG A 64 -10.31 11.53 5.60
CA ARG A 64 -11.32 12.45 6.15
C ARG A 64 -11.97 11.97 7.44
N GLY A 65 -11.58 10.80 7.97
CA GLY A 65 -12.13 10.23 9.20
C GLY A 65 -13.51 9.56 9.04
N ARG A 66 -14.02 9.43 7.81
CA ARG A 66 -15.31 8.76 7.50
C ARG A 66 -15.11 7.25 7.35
N ILE A 67 -14.71 6.60 8.44
CA ILE A 67 -14.26 5.20 8.44
C ILE A 67 -15.38 4.22 8.07
N GLN A 68 -16.60 4.44 8.57
CA GLN A 68 -17.73 3.54 8.30
C GLN A 68 -18.06 3.52 6.80
N GLU A 69 -18.15 4.67 6.17
CA GLU A 69 -18.39 4.79 4.75
C GLU A 69 -17.24 4.23 3.90
N ALA A 70 -16.00 4.42 4.35
CA ALA A 70 -14.83 3.82 3.70
C ALA A 70 -14.92 2.28 3.64
N TYR A 71 -15.45 1.67 4.69
CA TYR A 71 -15.64 0.22 4.77
C TYR A 71 -16.75 -0.28 3.83
N GLU A 72 -17.81 0.51 3.63
CA GLU A 72 -18.88 0.20 2.68
C GLU A 72 -18.39 0.24 1.22
N TRP A 73 -17.49 1.17 0.89
CA TRP A 73 -16.89 1.25 -0.44
C TRP A 73 -15.90 0.11 -0.72
N ASN A 74 -15.05 -0.22 0.25
CA ASN A 74 -14.11 -1.32 0.13
C ASN A 74 -13.72 -1.85 1.52
N SER A 75 -14.16 -3.06 1.85
CA SER A 75 -13.88 -3.69 3.14
C SER A 75 -12.39 -3.93 3.41
N TYR A 76 -11.57 -4.02 2.38
CA TYR A 76 -10.11 -4.15 2.48
C TYR A 76 -9.39 -2.80 2.51
N GLY A 77 -10.07 -1.70 2.22
CA GLY A 77 -9.48 -0.36 2.10
C GLY A 77 -8.71 0.06 3.34
N MET A 78 -9.28 -0.12 4.52
CA MET A 78 -8.62 0.19 5.79
C MET A 78 -7.33 -0.64 5.98
N ARG A 79 -7.35 -1.93 5.66
CA ARG A 79 -6.19 -2.81 5.79
C ARG A 79 -5.05 -2.37 4.88
N VAL A 80 -5.36 -2.05 3.62
CA VAL A 80 -4.37 -1.58 2.64
C VAL A 80 -3.85 -0.18 3.01
N PHE A 81 -4.72 0.70 3.51
CA PHE A 81 -4.31 2.02 4.01
C PHE A 81 -3.33 1.90 5.18
N LEU A 82 -3.63 1.05 6.16
CA LEU A 82 -2.73 0.79 7.30
C LEU A 82 -1.40 0.18 6.87
N PHE A 83 -1.39 -0.65 5.82
CA PHE A 83 -0.15 -1.13 5.21
C PHE A 83 0.70 0.04 4.71
N PHE A 84 0.15 0.96 3.91
CA PHE A 84 0.90 2.11 3.42
C PHE A 84 1.38 3.00 4.56
N LEU A 85 0.54 3.25 5.57
CA LEU A 85 0.93 4.06 6.73
C LEU A 85 2.07 3.41 7.52
N SER A 86 1.99 2.10 7.79
CA SER A 86 3.04 1.36 8.49
C SER A 86 4.35 1.35 7.68
N GLN A 87 4.28 1.14 6.37
CA GLN A 87 5.44 1.21 5.49
C GLN A 87 6.08 2.61 5.49
N LEU A 88 5.30 3.68 5.47
CA LEU A 88 5.82 5.05 5.55
C LEU A 88 6.61 5.26 6.85
N ILE A 89 6.02 4.86 7.98
CA ILE A 89 6.68 4.96 9.29
C ILE A 89 7.99 4.17 9.31
N LEU A 90 7.97 2.93 8.80
CA LEU A 90 9.16 2.09 8.73
C LEU A 90 10.25 2.71 7.83
N ARG A 91 9.89 3.21 6.63
CA ARG A 91 10.85 3.86 5.72
C ARG A 91 11.54 5.05 6.39
N ILE A 92 10.79 5.88 7.11
CA ILE A 92 11.35 7.03 7.84
C ILE A 92 12.23 6.54 9.00
N ALA A 93 11.72 5.66 9.87
CA ALA A 93 12.44 5.17 11.04
C ALA A 93 13.76 4.48 10.67
N PHE A 94 13.70 3.55 9.71
CA PHE A 94 14.88 2.82 9.25
C PHE A 94 15.89 3.72 8.54
N SER A 95 15.44 4.71 7.78
CA SER A 95 16.35 5.69 7.14
C SER A 95 17.09 6.51 8.18
N VAL A 96 16.41 7.01 9.22
CA VAL A 96 17.02 7.75 10.30
C VAL A 96 18.02 6.89 11.08
N TYR A 97 17.65 5.65 11.39
CA TYR A 97 18.53 4.72 12.12
C TYR A 97 19.75 4.32 11.29
N TYR A 98 19.59 4.08 10.00
CA TYR A 98 20.65 3.78 9.05
C TYR A 98 21.71 4.88 8.98
N LEU A 99 21.28 6.15 9.01
CA LEU A 99 22.18 7.29 9.00
C LEU A 99 22.98 7.42 10.30
N LYS A 100 22.37 7.05 11.44
CA LYS A 100 23.00 7.17 12.76
C LYS A 100 23.98 6.03 13.08
N ASN A 101 23.77 4.83 12.56
CA ASN A 101 24.48 3.60 12.97
C ASN A 101 25.16 2.88 11.81
N ALA A 102 26.39 3.31 11.48
CA ALA A 102 27.14 2.75 10.36
C ALA A 102 27.48 1.24 10.53
N SER A 103 27.73 0.77 11.75
CA SER A 103 28.11 -0.63 12.01
C SER A 103 26.95 -1.63 11.92
N ALA A 104 25.70 -1.15 12.09
CA ALA A 104 24.51 -2.00 12.09
C ALA A 104 23.78 -2.08 10.73
N ARG A 105 24.31 -1.45 9.68
CA ARG A 105 23.62 -1.26 8.38
C ARG A 105 23.13 -2.55 7.74
N LYS A 106 23.98 -3.59 7.67
CA LYS A 106 23.62 -4.88 7.06
C LYS A 106 22.46 -5.55 7.81
N HIS A 107 22.55 -5.57 9.13
CA HIS A 107 21.53 -6.19 9.98
C HIS A 107 20.19 -5.45 9.86
N LEU A 108 20.24 -4.14 9.80
CA LEU A 108 19.09 -3.28 9.62
C LEU A 108 18.36 -3.50 8.29
N ILE A 109 19.10 -3.65 7.19
CA ILE A 109 18.52 -3.95 5.87
C ILE A 109 17.78 -5.30 5.92
N ILE A 110 18.36 -6.31 6.56
CA ILE A 110 17.76 -7.64 6.68
C ILE A 110 16.47 -7.55 7.50
N ILE A 111 16.50 -6.92 8.66
CA ILE A 111 15.31 -6.75 9.53
C ILE A 111 14.20 -5.99 8.81
N ASP A 112 14.54 -4.89 8.13
CA ASP A 112 13.60 -4.11 7.36
C ASP A 112 12.97 -4.92 6.22
N SER A 113 13.77 -5.66 5.47
CA SER A 113 13.29 -6.48 4.35
C SER A 113 12.36 -7.60 4.83
N ILE A 114 12.73 -8.31 5.89
CA ILE A 114 11.90 -9.38 6.47
C ILE A 114 10.62 -8.78 7.07
N GLY A 115 10.73 -7.72 7.87
CA GLY A 115 9.60 -7.07 8.51
C GLY A 115 8.58 -6.52 7.49
N SER A 116 9.07 -5.81 6.47
CA SER A 116 8.23 -5.30 5.38
C SER A 116 7.57 -6.42 4.58
N GLY A 117 8.29 -7.52 4.32
CA GLY A 117 7.76 -8.71 3.65
C GLY A 117 6.66 -9.39 4.46
N LEU A 118 6.84 -9.54 5.77
CA LEU A 118 5.84 -10.11 6.66
C LEU A 118 4.56 -9.25 6.72
N ILE A 119 4.71 -7.93 6.87
CA ILE A 119 3.58 -7.00 6.87
C ILE A 119 2.82 -7.08 5.54
N PHE A 120 3.54 -7.16 4.41
CA PHE A 120 2.94 -7.35 3.09
C PHE A 120 2.13 -8.65 3.03
N LEU A 121 2.71 -9.78 3.40
CA LEU A 121 2.03 -11.08 3.37
C LEU A 121 0.78 -11.08 4.26
N ILE A 122 0.85 -10.55 5.48
CA ILE A 122 -0.30 -10.46 6.40
C ILE A 122 -1.41 -9.59 5.81
N THR A 123 -1.03 -8.44 5.24
CA THR A 123 -2.01 -7.48 4.68
C THR A 123 -2.70 -8.04 3.45
N PHE A 124 -1.92 -8.61 2.52
CA PHE A 124 -2.42 -9.06 1.22
C PHE A 124 -2.81 -10.55 1.18
N TRP A 125 -2.75 -11.26 2.32
CA TRP A 125 -3.13 -12.67 2.41
C TRP A 125 -4.51 -13.00 1.81
N PRO A 126 -5.60 -12.24 2.05
CA PRO A 126 -6.90 -12.52 1.45
C PRO A 126 -6.88 -12.44 -0.08
N PHE A 127 -6.14 -11.47 -0.65
CA PHE A 127 -5.99 -11.32 -2.09
C PHE A 127 -5.20 -12.49 -2.70
N LEU A 128 -4.09 -12.87 -2.06
CA LEU A 128 -3.26 -14.00 -2.48
C LEU A 128 -4.05 -15.31 -2.45
N LYS A 129 -4.82 -15.53 -1.38
CA LYS A 129 -5.67 -16.71 -1.25
C LYS A 129 -6.69 -16.79 -2.40
N ASN A 130 -7.41 -15.70 -2.69
CA ASN A 130 -8.40 -15.69 -3.76
C ASN A 130 -7.79 -15.95 -5.15
N ILE A 131 -6.57 -15.45 -5.40
CA ILE A 131 -5.85 -15.75 -6.66
C ILE A 131 -5.51 -17.24 -6.74
N VAL A 132 -5.00 -17.82 -5.66
CA VAL A 132 -4.65 -19.25 -5.61
C VAL A 132 -5.89 -20.12 -5.78
N ASP A 133 -6.97 -19.83 -5.09
CA ASP A 133 -8.23 -20.57 -5.19
C ASP A 133 -8.81 -20.49 -6.61
N GLY A 134 -8.74 -19.33 -7.26
CA GLY A 134 -9.15 -19.14 -8.65
C GLY A 134 -8.31 -19.94 -9.64
N LEU A 135 -6.99 -19.98 -9.46
CA LEU A 135 -6.08 -20.78 -10.30
C LEU A 135 -6.33 -22.29 -10.12
N ILE A 136 -6.56 -22.73 -8.90
CA ILE A 136 -6.87 -24.12 -8.58
C ILE A 136 -8.20 -24.53 -9.27
N ALA A 137 -9.23 -23.69 -9.21
CA ALA A 137 -10.51 -23.95 -9.85
C ALA A 137 -10.38 -24.10 -11.39
N GLN A 138 -9.51 -23.31 -12.02
CA GLN A 138 -9.23 -23.41 -13.46
C GLN A 138 -8.48 -24.70 -13.86
N ILE A 139 -7.63 -25.23 -12.96
CA ILE A 139 -6.87 -26.47 -13.23
C ILE A 139 -7.76 -27.71 -13.13
N TYR A 140 -8.80 -27.65 -12.29
CA TYR A 140 -9.70 -28.78 -12.04
C TYR A 140 -11.02 -28.71 -12.84
N SER A 141 -11.22 -27.69 -13.64
CA SER A 141 -12.32 -27.55 -14.61
C SER A 141 -11.93 -28.08 -16.00
#